data_3321a55cff034fbcff39f0cddca74e9f
#
_entry.id   3321a55cff034fbcff39f0cddca74e9f
#
_cell.length_a   1.000
_cell.length_b   1.000
_cell.length_c   1.000
_cell.angle_alpha   90.00
_cell.angle_beta   90.00
_cell.angle_gamma   90.00
#
_symmetry.space_group_name_H-M   'P 1'
#
loop_
_entity.id
_entity.type
_entity.pdbx_description
1 polymer ?
#
loop_
_entity_poly.entity_id
_entity_poly.type
_entity_poly.pdbx_seq_one_letter_code
_entity_poly.pdbx_strand_id
1 'polypeptide(L)' 'MYLVTFPKNPYVGQIFYHPESERTYEFCETLRKNKETGELIESVDWIDITEKDLVP' A
#
# COMPACT_ATOMS: atom_id res chain seq x y z
N MET A 1 -21.69 -6.34 -12.11
CA MET A 1 -20.60 -6.37 -11.11
C MET A 1 -19.36 -5.66 -11.66
N TYR A 2 -18.78 -4.80 -10.91
CA TYR A 2 -17.53 -4.18 -11.32
C TYR A 2 -16.49 -4.38 -10.22
N LEU A 3 -15.24 -4.48 -10.65
CA LEU A 3 -14.13 -4.66 -9.75
C LEU A 3 -13.51 -3.32 -9.39
N VAL A 4 -13.28 -3.14 -8.10
CA VAL A 4 -12.53 -1.98 -7.63
C VAL A 4 -11.06 -2.35 -7.68
N THR A 5 -10.29 -1.60 -8.47
CA THR A 5 -8.85 -1.85 -8.60
C THR A 5 -8.08 -0.66 -8.04
N PHE A 6 -6.84 -0.92 -7.67
CA PHE A 6 -5.96 0.13 -7.18
C PHE A 6 -5.65 1.12 -8.31
N PRO A 7 -5.43 2.40 -7.98
CA PRO A 7 -5.06 3.38 -9.00
C PRO A 7 -3.83 2.97 -9.79
N LYS A 8 -3.83 3.28 -11.09
CA LYS A 8 -2.73 2.87 -11.97
C LYS A 8 -1.46 3.70 -11.80
N ASN A 9 -1.63 4.98 -11.52
CA ASN A 9 -0.50 5.89 -11.40
C ASN A 9 -0.53 6.58 -10.04
N PRO A 10 -0.27 5.82 -8.96
CA PRO A 10 -0.33 6.40 -7.63
C PRO A 10 0.89 7.28 -7.34
N TYR A 11 0.72 8.18 -6.37
CA TYR A 11 1.82 8.99 -5.88
C TYR A 11 2.06 8.68 -4.41
N VAL A 12 3.30 8.87 -3.96
CA VAL A 12 3.65 8.60 -2.57
C VAL A 12 2.81 9.47 -1.65
N GLY A 13 2.17 8.82 -0.67
CA GLY A 13 1.26 9.50 0.24
C GLY A 13 -0.20 9.42 -0.16
N GLN A 14 -0.50 8.87 -1.33
CA GLN A 14 -1.88 8.75 -1.78
C GLN A 14 -2.64 7.75 -0.91
N ILE A 15 -3.88 8.11 -0.54
CA ILE A 15 -4.76 7.24 0.23
C ILE A 15 -5.80 6.65 -0.70
N PHE A 16 -6.06 5.36 -0.56
CA PHE A 16 -7.07 4.67 -1.34
C PHE A 16 -7.88 3.77 -0.43
N TYR A 17 -9.19 3.95 -0.45
CA TYR A 17 -10.11 3.09 0.28
C TYR A 17 -10.68 2.04 -0.66
N HIS A 18 -10.52 0.78 -0.30
CA HIS A 18 -11.02 -0.36 -1.07
C HIS A 18 -12.36 -0.79 -0.47
N PRO A 19 -13.49 -0.43 -1.10
CA PRO A 19 -14.80 -0.65 -0.49
C PRO A 19 -15.19 -2.12 -0.34
N GLU A 20 -14.75 -2.99 -1.23
CA GLU A 20 -15.11 -4.40 -1.15
C GLU A 20 -14.52 -5.08 0.07
N SER A 21 -13.29 -4.74 0.42
CA SER A 21 -12.61 -5.31 1.58
C SER A 21 -12.74 -4.45 2.83
N GLU A 22 -13.27 -3.23 2.66
CA GLU A 22 -13.38 -2.23 3.74
C GLU A 22 -12.02 -1.91 4.34
N ARG A 23 -10.99 -1.85 3.49
CA ARG A 23 -9.62 -1.58 3.90
C ARG A 23 -9.14 -0.28 3.30
N THR A 24 -8.33 0.42 4.06
CA THR A 24 -7.70 1.66 3.62
C THR A 24 -6.22 1.42 3.42
N TYR A 25 -5.69 1.93 2.32
CA TYR A 25 -4.28 1.74 1.97
C TYR A 25 -3.63 3.09 1.72
N GLU A 26 -2.33 3.13 1.96
CA GLU A 26 -1.51 4.29 1.63
C GLU A 26 -0.35 3.84 0.76
N PHE A 27 -0.08 4.58 -0.32
CA PHE A 27 1.03 4.28 -1.20
C PHE A 27 2.30 4.86 -0.58
N CYS A 28 3.18 3.99 -0.10
CA CYS A 28 4.35 4.39 0.67
C CYS A 28 5.63 3.84 0.08
N GLU A 29 6.72 4.52 0.36
CA GLU A 29 8.03 3.97 0.09
C GLU A 29 8.36 2.91 1.13
N THR A 30 8.88 1.79 0.68
CA THR A 30 9.25 0.68 1.53
C THR A 30 10.64 0.18 1.19
N LEU A 31 11.17 -0.68 2.04
CA LEU A 31 12.43 -1.36 1.75
C LEU A 31 12.15 -2.85 1.64
N ARG A 32 12.63 -3.44 0.57
CA ARG A 32 12.55 -4.88 0.36
C ARG A 32 13.94 -5.47 0.44
N LYS A 33 14.07 -6.61 1.07
CA LYS A 33 15.35 -7.28 1.17
C LYS A 33 15.48 -8.30 0.04
N ASN A 34 16.58 -8.21 -0.71
CA ASN A 34 16.89 -9.19 -1.72
C ASN A 34 17.39 -10.44 -1.02
N LYS A 35 16.70 -11.56 -1.21
CA LYS A 35 17.03 -12.81 -0.52
C LYS A 35 18.35 -13.38 -0.98
N GLU A 36 18.77 -13.10 -2.20
CA GLU A 36 20.01 -13.63 -2.73
C GLU A 36 21.24 -12.87 -2.27
N THR A 37 21.16 -11.56 -2.18
CA THR A 37 22.29 -10.71 -1.83
C THR A 37 22.20 -10.11 -0.44
N GLY A 38 21.01 -10.08 0.13
CA GLY A 38 20.78 -9.44 1.41
C GLY A 38 20.71 -7.92 1.34
N GLU A 39 20.77 -7.36 0.15
CA GLU A 39 20.69 -5.91 -0.02
C GLU A 39 19.28 -5.40 0.19
N LEU A 40 19.20 -4.17 0.73
CA LEU A 40 17.93 -3.48 0.85
C LEU A 40 17.68 -2.67 -0.41
N ILE A 41 16.50 -2.87 -1.00
CA ILE A 41 16.11 -2.22 -2.24
C ILE A 41 14.93 -1.30 -1.95
N GLU A 42 15.06 -0.04 -2.35
CA GLU A 42 13.94 0.91 -2.24
C GLU A 42 12.84 0.49 -3.19
N SER A 43 11.62 0.52 -2.68
CA SER A 43 10.44 0.13 -3.43
C SER A 43 9.27 0.99 -2.98
N VAL A 44 8.17 0.92 -3.73
CA VAL A 44 6.92 1.57 -3.33
C VAL A 44 5.82 0.52 -3.36
N ASP A 45 4.87 0.64 -2.45
CA ASP A 45 3.81 -0.34 -2.35
C ASP A 45 2.61 0.24 -1.61
N TRP A 46 1.46 -0.40 -1.77
CA TRP A 46 0.26 -0.07 -1.03
C TRP A 46 0.31 -0.78 0.32
N ILE A 47 0.24 0.00 1.39
CA ILE A 47 0.30 -0.52 2.75
C ILE A 47 -1.07 -0.36 3.41
N ASP A 48 -1.57 -1.43 4.00
CA ASP A 48 -2.86 -1.42 4.70
C ASP A 48 -2.71 -0.62 5.99
N ILE A 49 -3.42 0.50 6.06
CA ILE A 49 -3.39 1.38 7.23
C ILE A 49 -4.73 1.40 7.96
N THR A 50 -5.59 0.43 7.67
CA THR A 50 -6.94 0.40 8.24
C THR A 50 -6.92 0.50 9.77
N GLU A 51 -6.04 -0.24 10.40
CA GLU A 51 -5.95 -0.25 11.86
C GLU A 51 -5.47 1.08 12.44
N LYS A 52 -4.63 1.79 11.69
CA LYS A 52 -4.17 3.11 12.14
C LYS A 52 -5.29 4.12 12.19
N ASP A 53 -6.22 4.04 11.25
CA ASP A 53 -7.36 4.94 11.22
C ASP A 53 -8.35 4.68 12.34
N LEU A 54 -8.35 3.47 12.86
CA LEU A 54 -9.26 3.08 13.93
C LEU A 54 -8.73 3.39 15.33
N VAL A 55 -7.47 3.71 15.44
CA VAL A 55 -6.87 4.03 16.73
C VAL A 55 -7.22 5.46 17.11
N PRO A 56 -7.88 5.66 18.23
CA PRO A 56 -8.26 7.00 18.70
C PRO A 56 -7.07 7.84 19.15
#